data_b75dacf807e382bc2ef337583c4c5910
#
_entry.id   b75dacf807e382bc2ef337583c4c5910
#
_cell.length_a   1.000
_cell.length_b   1.000
_cell.length_c   1.000
_cell.angle_alpha   90.00
_cell.angle_beta   90.00
_cell.angle_gamma   90.00
#
_symmetry.space_group_name_H-M   'P 1'
#
loop_
_entity.id
_entity.type
_entity.pdbx_description
1 polymer ?
#
loop_
_entity_poly.entity_id
_entity_poly.type
_entity_poly.pdbx_seq_one_letter_code
_entity_poly.pdbx_strand_id
1 'polypeptide(L)'
;MNHDWVTHMHTTDRLPAKRTVRLVCGLSVVFMLLAGCTSAQVKQLDQVVPVGQTPVQPEGSSGYAAQAEQSFQHWAVATANPLATAAGYRVLADGGNAIDAAVAAQMVLGLVEPQSSGIGGGAFLLHYDGNDVTAYDGREVAPMAADEALFLDRNAKPMPFFNAVVGGRAVGVPGAVSMLEKAHAAQGKLPWARLFESAITLAEQGFSVGTRLNKLLQADTYLRQDPQAAAYFYDNSGQAWPVGHMLRNPELAGVLRLIAAQGAKGLMEGEVAQAIVNKVQQHPSNPGRMKLDDLAQYQAIARTPFCSDYKRFRICGMPPPSSGAITVAQILGLLSHTPQAGASTLNPDWLHYYMESSRLAFADRARYIADPDFVEPPANSWHSLVDPNYLSARAKLMSERRMGKATHGNPGSQTVRFGVMPDQPEFGTSHISIIDGNGHAVAMTTTIENGFGARQMVKGFLLNNQLTDFSFAPKDGAGLPIANRVQAGKRPRSSMAPTLVLDKDTKALLLSVGSPGGSLIIHYTAKTLVGMLDWQLSPQQAINLPNFANNNGASLLEKNMFEQATVDALEARGHVLRHIDMTSGLQAVEQLQPNAGAPRIRAGADPRREGLVMGD
;
A
#
# COMPACT_ATOMS: atom_id res chain seq x y z
N MET A 1 -31.90 57.90 -15.02
CA MET A 1 -31.41 58.33 -16.36
C MET A 1 -31.14 57.00 -17.07
N ASN A 2 -32.16 56.43 -17.72
CA ASN A 2 -32.57 56.63 -19.13
C ASN A 2 -31.48 56.19 -20.10
N HIS A 3 -31.62 55.35 -21.09
CA HIS A 3 -32.75 54.77 -21.87
C HIS A 3 -32.15 53.57 -22.62
N ASP A 4 -32.72 52.38 -22.68
CA ASP A 4 -33.76 51.93 -23.65
C ASP A 4 -33.41 52.05 -25.14
N TRP A 5 -33.69 50.96 -25.84
CA TRP A 5 -34.48 50.65 -27.04
C TRP A 5 -33.88 49.39 -27.72
N VAL A 6 -34.48 48.19 -27.73
CA VAL A 6 -35.76 47.63 -28.24
C VAL A 6 -35.88 47.58 -29.78
N THR A 7 -36.12 46.35 -30.25
CA THR A 7 -37.00 45.80 -31.33
C THR A 7 -36.56 46.00 -32.80
N HIS A 8 -36.81 45.13 -33.73
CA HIS A 8 -37.89 44.23 -34.17
C HIS A 8 -37.35 43.31 -35.30
N MET A 9 -37.66 42.05 -35.36
CA MET A 9 -38.84 41.36 -35.99
C MET A 9 -38.90 41.29 -37.54
N HIS A 10 -39.01 40.15 -38.07
CA HIS A 10 -40.04 39.43 -38.89
C HIS A 10 -39.38 38.62 -40.02
N THR A 11 -39.65 37.38 -40.06
CA THR A 11 -40.75 36.48 -40.52
C THR A 11 -40.56 35.90 -41.91
N THR A 12 -40.83 34.64 -41.97
CA THR A 12 -41.61 33.77 -42.87
C THR A 12 -40.96 33.37 -44.20
N ASP A 13 -41.09 32.22 -44.79
CA ASP A 13 -42.05 31.12 -44.71
C ASP A 13 -41.62 29.97 -45.65
N ARG A 14 -42.07 28.74 -45.30
CA ARG A 14 -42.60 27.68 -46.19
C ARG A 14 -41.69 26.72 -46.97
N LEU A 15 -41.84 25.47 -46.57
CA LEU A 15 -41.81 24.21 -47.36
C LEU A 15 -42.83 24.19 -48.51
N PRO A 16 -42.74 23.30 -49.55
CA PRO A 16 -43.06 21.89 -49.35
C PRO A 16 -42.46 20.81 -50.32
N ALA A 17 -42.52 19.60 -49.82
CA ALA A 17 -43.03 18.32 -50.34
C ALA A 17 -42.51 17.60 -51.59
N LYS A 18 -42.08 16.35 -51.26
CA LYS A 18 -42.33 15.05 -51.94
C LYS A 18 -42.16 14.86 -53.46
N ARG A 19 -41.35 13.80 -53.76
CA ARG A 19 -41.88 12.64 -54.53
C ARG A 19 -40.84 11.50 -54.63
N THR A 20 -41.33 10.33 -54.33
CA THR A 20 -40.84 8.96 -54.54
C THR A 20 -40.86 8.59 -56.02
N VAL A 21 -39.88 7.79 -56.50
CA VAL A 21 -40.11 6.73 -57.51
C VAL A 21 -39.02 5.65 -57.42
N ARG A 22 -39.44 4.45 -57.65
CA ARG A 22 -38.86 3.11 -57.50
C ARG A 22 -38.02 2.65 -58.71
N LEU A 23 -37.16 1.65 -58.40
CA LEU A 23 -36.81 0.41 -59.13
C LEU A 23 -36.02 0.51 -60.45
N VAL A 24 -34.98 -0.24 -60.59
CA VAL A 24 -34.92 -1.55 -61.29
C VAL A 24 -33.47 -2.10 -61.32
N CYS A 25 -33.38 -3.41 -61.19
CA CYS A 25 -32.21 -4.31 -61.25
C CYS A 25 -31.31 -4.18 -62.48
N GLY A 26 -30.06 -4.56 -62.33
CA GLY A 26 -29.19 -4.93 -63.46
C GLY A 26 -27.89 -5.60 -62.99
N LEU A 27 -27.78 -6.93 -63.07
CA LEU A 27 -26.57 -7.74 -62.99
C LEU A 27 -25.60 -7.46 -64.14
N SER A 28 -24.27 -7.46 -63.87
CA SER A 28 -23.20 -8.03 -64.70
C SER A 28 -21.84 -7.78 -64.04
N VAL A 29 -21.18 -8.71 -63.46
CA VAL A 29 -20.13 -9.65 -63.85
C VAL A 29 -18.84 -9.02 -64.43
N VAL A 30 -17.77 -9.13 -63.58
CA VAL A 30 -16.35 -9.44 -63.83
C VAL A 30 -15.49 -8.49 -64.66
N PHE A 31 -14.41 -7.93 -64.05
CA PHE A 31 -13.00 -8.26 -64.40
C PHE A 31 -12.03 -7.76 -63.29
N MET A 32 -11.11 -8.64 -62.96
CA MET A 32 -9.94 -8.40 -62.10
C MET A 32 -8.99 -7.35 -62.68
N LEU A 33 -8.42 -6.52 -61.80
CA LEU A 33 -7.04 -6.09 -61.94
C LEU A 33 -6.45 -5.83 -60.56
N LEU A 34 -5.38 -6.56 -60.26
CA LEU A 34 -4.51 -6.49 -59.10
C LEU A 34 -3.79 -5.13 -59.05
N ALA A 35 -3.96 -4.42 -57.94
CA ALA A 35 -2.99 -3.44 -57.51
C ALA A 35 -2.76 -3.64 -56.02
N GLY A 36 -1.60 -4.17 -55.67
CA GLY A 36 -1.20 -4.42 -54.30
C GLY A 36 -0.98 -3.12 -53.55
N CYS A 37 -1.77 -2.92 -52.51
CA CYS A 37 -1.43 -2.06 -51.38
C CYS A 37 -1.18 -2.96 -50.19
N THR A 38 0.09 -3.14 -49.85
CA THR A 38 0.50 -3.74 -48.58
C THR A 38 0.04 -2.82 -47.44
N SER A 39 -1.15 -3.06 -46.94
CA SER A 39 -1.55 -2.57 -45.64
C SER A 39 -0.78 -3.39 -44.61
N ALA A 40 0.16 -2.74 -43.92
CA ALA A 40 0.75 -3.27 -42.70
C ALA A 40 -0.38 -3.53 -41.73
N GLN A 41 -0.76 -4.80 -41.59
CA GLN A 41 -1.61 -5.23 -40.47
C GLN A 41 -0.78 -5.04 -39.20
N VAL A 42 -1.02 -3.95 -38.50
CA VAL A 42 -0.77 -3.86 -37.07
C VAL A 42 -1.54 -5.01 -36.44
N LYS A 43 -0.86 -6.08 -36.07
CA LYS A 43 -1.42 -7.10 -35.19
C LYS A 43 -1.75 -6.39 -33.88
N GLN A 44 -2.98 -5.95 -33.74
CA GLN A 44 -3.61 -5.72 -32.45
C GLN A 44 -3.57 -7.07 -31.73
N LEU A 45 -2.59 -7.24 -30.85
CA LEU A 45 -2.65 -8.25 -29.82
C LEU A 45 -3.75 -7.78 -28.86
N ASP A 46 -4.98 -8.16 -29.19
CA ASP A 46 -6.08 -8.20 -28.24
C ASP A 46 -5.67 -9.19 -27.14
N GLN A 47 -4.95 -8.68 -26.15
CA GLN A 47 -4.99 -9.30 -24.84
C GLN A 47 -6.42 -9.09 -24.36
N VAL A 48 -7.20 -10.16 -24.44
CA VAL A 48 -8.49 -10.28 -23.78
C VAL A 48 -8.22 -10.09 -22.29
N VAL A 49 -8.25 -8.84 -21.84
CA VAL A 49 -8.41 -8.53 -20.41
C VAL A 49 -9.81 -9.02 -20.07
N PRO A 50 -9.98 -9.96 -19.13
CA PRO A 50 -11.30 -10.37 -18.71
C PRO A 50 -12.12 -9.13 -18.36
N VAL A 51 -13.30 -9.00 -18.93
CA VAL A 51 -14.25 -7.92 -18.66
C VAL A 51 -14.46 -7.87 -17.14
N GLY A 52 -13.94 -6.81 -16.47
CA GLY A 52 -14.02 -6.63 -15.02
C GLY A 52 -12.71 -6.36 -14.30
N GLN A 53 -11.55 -6.44 -14.96
CA GLN A 53 -10.26 -6.03 -14.37
C GLN A 53 -9.70 -4.80 -15.08
N THR A 54 -10.32 -3.65 -14.84
CA THR A 54 -9.56 -2.41 -14.84
C THR A 54 -8.51 -2.57 -13.73
N PRO A 55 -7.22 -2.25 -13.93
CA PRO A 55 -6.26 -2.23 -12.83
C PRO A 55 -6.80 -1.23 -11.81
N VAL A 56 -7.40 -1.75 -10.75
CA VAL A 56 -7.91 -0.90 -9.67
C VAL A 56 -6.67 -0.33 -9.02
N GLN A 57 -6.59 1.01 -9.02
CA GLN A 57 -5.58 1.77 -8.31
C GLN A 57 -5.53 1.25 -6.87
N PRO A 58 -4.37 0.86 -6.33
CA PRO A 58 -4.28 0.39 -4.95
C PRO A 58 -4.82 1.40 -3.95
N GLU A 59 -4.74 2.69 -4.29
CA GLU A 59 -5.08 3.78 -3.39
C GLU A 59 -5.83 4.92 -4.10
N GLY A 60 -6.86 5.44 -3.46
CA GLY A 60 -7.57 6.62 -3.95
C GLY A 60 -6.89 7.93 -3.54
N SER A 61 -6.81 8.88 -4.46
CA SER A 61 -6.26 10.22 -4.23
C SER A 61 -7.32 11.19 -3.72
N SER A 62 -6.94 12.08 -2.79
CA SER A 62 -7.75 13.26 -2.45
C SER A 62 -7.65 14.37 -3.50
N GLY A 63 -6.66 14.28 -4.38
CA GLY A 63 -6.21 15.31 -5.33
C GLY A 63 -4.79 15.72 -4.98
N TYR A 64 -4.08 16.35 -5.92
CA TYR A 64 -2.72 16.84 -5.69
C TYR A 64 -2.78 18.21 -5.02
N ALA A 65 -2.24 18.33 -3.80
CA ALA A 65 -2.08 19.58 -3.08
C ALA A 65 -0.60 19.77 -2.72
N ALA A 66 0.07 20.73 -3.36
CA ALA A 66 1.48 21.00 -3.11
C ALA A 66 1.74 21.22 -1.62
N GLN A 67 2.72 20.51 -1.08
CA GLN A 67 3.19 20.63 0.30
C GLN A 67 4.54 21.32 0.32
N ALA A 68 4.71 22.25 1.26
CA ALA A 68 6.00 22.89 1.53
C ALA A 68 6.84 22.00 2.46
N GLU A 69 8.16 22.08 2.32
CA GLU A 69 9.09 21.47 3.27
C GLU A 69 8.86 22.01 4.67
N GLN A 70 8.86 21.12 5.66
CA GLN A 70 8.72 21.47 7.07
C GLN A 70 10.02 21.15 7.81
N SER A 71 10.42 22.03 8.72
CA SER A 71 11.64 21.88 9.53
C SER A 71 11.36 22.21 10.99
N PHE A 72 11.95 21.41 11.91
CA PHE A 72 11.65 21.44 13.33
C PHE A 72 12.93 21.29 14.17
N GLN A 73 12.85 21.60 15.47
CA GLN A 73 13.98 21.57 16.38
C GLN A 73 14.07 20.26 17.19
N HIS A 74 12.95 19.71 17.63
CA HIS A 74 12.96 18.65 18.63
C HIS A 74 12.36 17.33 18.13
N TRP A 75 11.17 17.37 17.51
CA TRP A 75 10.46 16.19 17.02
C TRP A 75 9.60 16.47 15.81
N ALA A 76 9.23 15.42 15.11
CA ALA A 76 8.23 15.50 14.05
C ALA A 76 7.41 14.21 13.94
N VAL A 77 6.13 14.39 13.59
CA VAL A 77 5.16 13.35 13.28
C VAL A 77 4.62 13.60 11.87
N ALA A 78 4.69 12.60 11.01
CA ALA A 78 4.10 12.61 9.67
C ALA A 78 3.14 11.42 9.53
N THR A 79 1.88 11.69 9.21
CA THR A 79 0.85 10.66 8.99
C THR A 79 -0.06 10.99 7.82
N ALA A 80 -0.88 10.03 7.41
CA ALA A 80 -1.77 10.15 6.25
C ALA A 80 -2.97 11.10 6.47
N ASN A 81 -3.23 11.55 7.73
CA ASN A 81 -4.37 12.40 8.05
C ASN A 81 -4.03 13.43 9.14
N PRO A 82 -4.45 14.71 8.99
CA PRO A 82 -4.13 15.78 9.93
C PRO A 82 -4.55 15.51 11.37
N LEU A 83 -5.70 14.86 11.60
CA LEU A 83 -6.18 14.54 12.95
C LEU A 83 -5.30 13.50 13.64
N ALA A 84 -4.81 12.53 12.89
CA ALA A 84 -3.88 11.52 13.39
C ALA A 84 -2.49 12.13 13.68
N THR A 85 -2.01 13.01 12.80
CA THR A 85 -0.78 13.77 13.03
C THR A 85 -0.88 14.60 14.33
N ALA A 86 -2.01 15.30 14.52
CA ALA A 86 -2.26 16.10 15.72
C ALA A 86 -2.32 15.24 17.01
N ALA A 87 -2.84 14.01 16.92
CA ALA A 87 -2.85 13.10 18.08
C ALA A 87 -1.43 12.66 18.47
N GLY A 88 -0.61 12.26 17.48
CA GLY A 88 0.80 11.93 17.73
C GLY A 88 1.61 13.12 18.23
N TYR A 89 1.41 14.31 17.65
CA TYR A 89 2.04 15.54 18.09
C TYR A 89 1.74 15.87 19.56
N ARG A 90 0.46 15.79 19.98
CA ARG A 90 0.09 16.03 21.39
C ARG A 90 0.80 15.09 22.35
N VAL A 91 0.87 13.82 21.99
CA VAL A 91 1.56 12.82 22.80
C VAL A 91 3.04 13.17 22.99
N LEU A 92 3.74 13.61 21.94
CA LEU A 92 5.13 14.07 22.05
C LEU A 92 5.24 15.34 22.89
N ALA A 93 4.37 16.33 22.69
CA ALA A 93 4.31 17.57 23.47
C ALA A 93 4.01 17.33 24.96
N ASP A 94 3.23 16.30 25.27
CA ASP A 94 2.92 15.86 26.65
C ASP A 94 4.06 15.02 27.28
N GLY A 95 5.19 14.89 26.57
CA GLY A 95 6.38 14.20 27.05
C GLY A 95 6.42 12.70 26.77
N GLY A 96 5.54 12.18 25.91
CA GLY A 96 5.61 10.83 25.37
C GLY A 96 6.80 10.63 24.41
N ASN A 97 6.98 9.41 23.93
CA ASN A 97 8.00 9.05 22.96
C ASN A 97 7.41 8.63 21.60
N ALA A 98 8.26 8.22 20.68
CA ALA A 98 7.85 7.84 19.31
C ALA A 98 6.86 6.65 19.28
N ILE A 99 6.98 5.68 20.20
CA ILE A 99 6.04 4.55 20.33
C ILE A 99 4.67 5.06 20.81
N ASP A 100 4.64 5.88 21.85
CA ASP A 100 3.39 6.45 22.39
C ASP A 100 2.65 7.24 21.30
N ALA A 101 3.38 8.08 20.56
CA ALA A 101 2.83 8.87 19.47
C ALA A 101 2.28 8.00 18.32
N ALA A 102 2.97 6.89 17.99
CA ALA A 102 2.51 5.94 16.98
C ALA A 102 1.20 5.24 17.39
N VAL A 103 1.06 4.86 18.66
CA VAL A 103 -0.20 4.29 19.20
C VAL A 103 -1.34 5.30 19.05
N ALA A 104 -1.16 6.54 19.53
CA ALA A 104 -2.21 7.56 19.45
C ALA A 104 -2.60 7.90 18.00
N ALA A 105 -1.62 8.04 17.12
CA ALA A 105 -1.85 8.29 15.70
C ALA A 105 -2.61 7.13 15.04
N GLN A 106 -2.25 5.87 15.33
CA GLN A 106 -2.92 4.69 14.78
C GLN A 106 -4.38 4.58 15.23
N MET A 107 -4.69 4.85 16.49
CA MET A 107 -6.07 4.81 16.98
C MET A 107 -6.95 5.86 16.28
N VAL A 108 -6.40 7.04 16.00
CA VAL A 108 -7.11 8.07 15.23
C VAL A 108 -7.22 7.70 13.75
N LEU A 109 -6.15 7.15 13.11
CA LEU A 109 -6.21 6.70 11.71
C LEU A 109 -7.31 5.67 11.48
N GLY A 110 -7.48 4.71 12.39
CA GLY A 110 -8.55 3.71 12.29
C GLY A 110 -9.96 4.31 12.30
N LEU A 111 -10.12 5.53 12.83
CA LEU A 111 -11.38 6.27 12.82
C LEU A 111 -11.55 7.14 11.57
N VAL A 112 -10.50 7.91 11.19
CA VAL A 112 -10.61 8.96 10.15
C VAL A 112 -10.21 8.47 8.75
N GLU A 113 -9.43 7.38 8.67
CA GLU A 113 -9.09 6.65 7.44
C GLU A 113 -9.50 5.17 7.50
N PRO A 114 -10.77 4.87 7.84
CA PRO A 114 -11.22 3.49 8.06
C PRO A 114 -11.11 2.60 6.82
N GLN A 115 -11.02 3.21 5.63
CA GLN A 115 -10.79 2.49 4.36
C GLN A 115 -9.37 1.93 4.22
N SER A 116 -8.41 2.39 5.01
CA SER A 116 -6.98 2.06 4.82
C SER A 116 -6.40 1.21 5.94
N SER A 117 -6.79 1.45 7.20
CA SER A 117 -6.26 0.76 8.38
C SER A 117 -7.21 0.82 9.57
N GLY A 118 -6.94 0.05 10.61
CA GLY A 118 -7.74 0.07 11.83
C GLY A 118 -7.41 -1.07 12.79
N ILE A 119 -8.11 -1.10 13.92
CA ILE A 119 -7.92 -2.13 14.96
C ILE A 119 -8.32 -3.53 14.51
N GLY A 120 -9.12 -3.65 13.44
CA GLY A 120 -9.50 -4.92 12.80
C GLY A 120 -8.47 -5.44 11.78
N GLY A 121 -7.29 -4.85 11.69
CA GLY A 121 -6.23 -5.16 10.73
C GLY A 121 -4.89 -5.51 11.35
N GLY A 122 -3.82 -5.34 10.57
CA GLY A 122 -2.45 -5.61 10.99
C GLY A 122 -1.50 -4.47 10.68
N ALA A 123 -0.26 -4.62 11.16
CA ALA A 123 0.77 -3.62 10.96
C ALA A 123 2.18 -4.21 11.10
N PHE A 124 3.16 -3.48 10.56
CA PHE A 124 4.57 -3.64 10.86
C PHE A 124 5.13 -2.34 11.40
N LEU A 125 5.91 -2.42 12.46
CA LEU A 125 6.55 -1.29 13.11
C LEU A 125 8.04 -1.54 13.28
N LEU A 126 8.86 -0.58 12.84
CA LEU A 126 10.27 -0.49 13.20
C LEU A 126 10.44 0.58 14.25
N HIS A 127 11.19 0.30 15.28
CA HIS A 127 11.57 1.24 16.34
C HIS A 127 13.08 1.31 16.46
N TYR A 128 13.63 2.53 16.43
CA TYR A 128 15.01 2.83 16.79
C TYR A 128 15.02 3.47 18.16
N ASP A 129 15.74 2.87 19.11
CA ASP A 129 15.77 3.28 20.53
C ASP A 129 16.96 4.18 20.89
N GLY A 130 17.66 4.71 19.89
CA GLY A 130 18.89 5.48 20.05
C GLY A 130 20.16 4.64 19.85
N ASN A 131 20.06 3.32 19.76
CA ASN A 131 21.18 2.40 19.60
C ASN A 131 20.89 1.30 18.55
N ASP A 132 19.77 0.63 18.69
CA ASP A 132 19.40 -0.53 17.86
C ASP A 132 17.99 -0.37 17.24
N VAL A 133 17.75 -1.14 16.19
CA VAL A 133 16.44 -1.22 15.54
C VAL A 133 15.76 -2.53 15.93
N THR A 134 14.52 -2.44 16.40
CA THR A 134 13.64 -3.59 16.64
C THR A 134 12.49 -3.57 15.64
N ALA A 135 12.13 -4.74 15.08
CA ALA A 135 10.98 -4.90 14.20
C ALA A 135 9.84 -5.61 14.96
N TYR A 136 8.64 -5.02 14.94
CA TYR A 136 7.44 -5.60 15.53
C TYR A 136 6.49 -6.06 14.43
N ASP A 137 6.12 -7.34 14.47
CA ASP A 137 5.25 -8.02 13.51
C ASP A 137 3.86 -8.20 14.12
N GLY A 138 2.94 -7.36 13.67
CA GLY A 138 1.50 -7.45 13.94
C GLY A 138 0.71 -7.88 12.70
N ARG A 139 1.33 -8.67 11.81
CA ARG A 139 0.65 -9.21 10.62
C ARG A 139 -0.48 -10.15 11.03
N GLU A 140 -1.55 -10.11 10.29
CA GLU A 140 -2.67 -11.01 10.46
C GLU A 140 -2.25 -12.47 10.25
N VAL A 141 -2.94 -13.37 10.92
CA VAL A 141 -2.68 -14.82 10.85
C VAL A 141 -3.90 -15.51 10.25
N ALA A 142 -3.68 -16.51 9.40
CA ALA A 142 -4.76 -17.36 8.94
C ALA A 142 -5.34 -18.15 10.12
N PRO A 143 -6.68 -18.21 10.30
CA PRO A 143 -7.30 -19.03 11.33
C PRO A 143 -6.82 -20.48 11.26
N MET A 144 -6.79 -21.19 12.39
CA MET A 144 -6.33 -22.58 12.45
C MET A 144 -7.19 -23.56 11.63
N ALA A 145 -8.40 -23.16 11.25
CA ALA A 145 -9.26 -23.92 10.35
C ALA A 145 -9.05 -23.60 8.85
N ALA A 146 -8.11 -22.69 8.50
CA ALA A 146 -7.78 -22.37 7.11
C ALA A 146 -6.89 -23.47 6.49
N ASP A 147 -7.10 -23.71 5.20
CA ASP A 147 -6.35 -24.69 4.41
C ASP A 147 -6.00 -24.14 3.01
N GLU A 148 -5.23 -24.89 2.24
CA GLU A 148 -4.77 -24.52 0.89
C GLU A 148 -5.93 -24.29 -0.10
N ALA A 149 -7.14 -24.79 0.16
CA ALA A 149 -8.32 -24.64 -0.69
C ALA A 149 -9.16 -23.40 -0.33
N LEU A 150 -8.73 -22.58 0.63
CA LEU A 150 -9.52 -21.42 1.12
C LEU A 150 -10.04 -20.54 -0.01
N PHE A 151 -9.24 -20.29 -1.05
CA PHE A 151 -9.58 -19.43 -2.18
C PHE A 151 -9.82 -20.18 -3.49
N LEU A 152 -10.13 -21.47 -3.41
CA LEU A 152 -10.56 -22.26 -4.56
C LEU A 152 -12.09 -22.32 -4.64
N ASP A 153 -12.61 -22.31 -5.86
CA ASP A 153 -14.03 -22.55 -6.15
C ASP A 153 -14.35 -24.06 -6.13
N ARG A 154 -15.62 -24.42 -6.41
CA ARG A 154 -16.08 -25.82 -6.48
C ARG A 154 -15.35 -26.68 -7.51
N ASN A 155 -14.70 -26.04 -8.50
CA ASN A 155 -13.95 -26.69 -9.57
C ASN A 155 -12.44 -26.72 -9.28
N ALA A 156 -12.03 -26.44 -8.05
CA ALA A 156 -10.65 -26.31 -7.62
C ALA A 156 -9.84 -25.24 -8.40
N LYS A 157 -10.52 -24.19 -8.89
CA LYS A 157 -9.90 -23.03 -9.56
C LYS A 157 -9.86 -21.83 -8.61
N PRO A 158 -8.86 -20.95 -8.73
CA PRO A 158 -8.82 -19.70 -7.99
C PRO A 158 -10.10 -18.88 -8.17
N MET A 159 -10.66 -18.41 -7.07
CA MET A 159 -11.86 -17.55 -7.07
C MET A 159 -11.59 -16.22 -7.75
N PRO A 160 -12.61 -15.56 -8.34
CA PRO A 160 -12.52 -14.14 -8.68
C PRO A 160 -12.19 -13.30 -7.44
N PHE A 161 -11.31 -12.29 -7.59
CA PHE A 161 -10.73 -11.56 -6.46
C PHE A 161 -11.77 -11.01 -5.48
N PHE A 162 -12.75 -10.24 -5.96
CA PHE A 162 -13.78 -9.65 -5.08
C PHE A 162 -14.75 -10.68 -4.47
N ASN A 163 -14.90 -11.85 -5.08
CA ASN A 163 -15.64 -12.95 -4.47
C ASN A 163 -14.89 -13.55 -3.26
N ALA A 164 -13.57 -13.42 -3.24
CA ALA A 164 -12.76 -13.81 -2.10
C ALA A 164 -12.72 -12.69 -1.03
N VAL A 165 -12.59 -11.43 -1.43
CA VAL A 165 -12.44 -10.25 -0.55
C VAL A 165 -13.67 -10.00 0.32
N VAL A 166 -14.88 -9.94 -0.30
CA VAL A 166 -16.09 -9.50 0.40
C VAL A 166 -16.65 -10.63 1.27
N GLY A 167 -16.66 -10.41 2.58
CA GLY A 167 -17.19 -11.35 3.56
C GLY A 167 -16.16 -11.92 4.52
N GLY A 168 -16.55 -12.93 5.30
CA GLY A 168 -15.74 -13.47 6.39
C GLY A 168 -14.52 -14.32 5.94
N ARG A 169 -14.55 -14.88 4.73
CA ARG A 169 -13.53 -15.83 4.22
C ARG A 169 -12.11 -15.26 4.24
N ALA A 170 -11.98 -13.99 3.86
CA ALA A 170 -10.70 -13.32 3.72
C ALA A 170 -10.18 -12.70 5.02
N VAL A 171 -10.96 -12.73 6.10
CA VAL A 171 -10.60 -12.10 7.36
C VAL A 171 -9.52 -12.90 8.07
N GLY A 172 -8.34 -12.30 8.23
CA GLY A 172 -7.27 -12.80 9.08
C GLY A 172 -7.45 -12.34 10.53
N VAL A 173 -6.86 -13.06 11.46
CA VAL A 173 -6.83 -12.71 12.88
C VAL A 173 -6.09 -11.37 13.02
N PRO A 174 -6.72 -10.30 13.52
CA PRO A 174 -6.12 -8.96 13.56
C PRO A 174 -4.93 -8.90 14.52
N GLY A 175 -3.89 -8.15 14.15
CA GLY A 175 -2.65 -8.11 14.92
C GLY A 175 -2.18 -6.72 15.34
N ALA A 176 -2.75 -5.65 14.78
CA ALA A 176 -2.25 -4.29 14.98
C ALA A 176 -2.25 -3.86 16.46
N VAL A 177 -3.33 -4.12 17.20
CA VAL A 177 -3.43 -3.75 18.63
C VAL A 177 -2.45 -4.52 19.49
N SER A 178 -2.35 -5.85 19.29
CA SER A 178 -1.40 -6.71 20.03
C SER A 178 0.06 -6.31 19.78
N MET A 179 0.38 -5.88 18.55
CA MET A 179 1.71 -5.38 18.21
C MET A 179 2.02 -4.05 18.91
N LEU A 180 1.09 -3.12 18.90
CA LEU A 180 1.25 -1.82 19.55
C LEU A 180 1.37 -1.98 21.06
N GLU A 181 0.56 -2.84 21.68
CA GLU A 181 0.69 -3.17 23.10
C GLU A 181 2.07 -3.77 23.43
N LYS A 182 2.55 -4.71 22.61
CA LYS A 182 3.87 -5.31 22.77
C LYS A 182 4.99 -4.29 22.65
N ALA A 183 4.93 -3.41 21.67
CA ALA A 183 5.92 -2.34 21.48
C ALA A 183 5.87 -1.32 22.63
N HIS A 184 4.67 -0.94 23.06
CA HIS A 184 4.47 -0.03 24.19
C HIS A 184 4.94 -0.63 25.52
N ALA A 185 4.64 -1.90 25.79
CA ALA A 185 5.11 -2.58 27.00
C ALA A 185 6.65 -2.65 27.10
N ALA A 186 7.34 -2.70 25.95
CA ALA A 186 8.80 -2.72 25.89
C ALA A 186 9.43 -1.32 25.97
N GLN A 187 8.81 -0.30 25.34
CA GLN A 187 9.46 0.99 25.08
C GLN A 187 8.54 2.21 25.30
N GLY A 188 7.26 2.03 25.66
CA GLY A 188 6.34 3.12 25.92
C GLY A 188 6.71 3.91 27.17
N LYS A 189 6.31 5.17 27.23
CA LYS A 189 6.62 6.10 28.33
C LYS A 189 5.38 6.60 29.04
N LEU A 190 4.34 6.99 28.32
CA LEU A 190 3.07 7.42 28.89
C LEU A 190 2.18 6.22 29.23
N PRO A 191 1.24 6.36 30.18
CA PRO A 191 0.27 5.30 30.45
C PRO A 191 -0.52 4.91 29.19
N TRP A 192 -0.64 3.62 28.92
CA TRP A 192 -1.32 3.07 27.74
C TRP A 192 -2.70 3.69 27.50
N ALA A 193 -3.53 3.75 28.54
CA ALA A 193 -4.90 4.27 28.43
C ALA A 193 -4.97 5.71 27.90
N ARG A 194 -3.97 6.55 28.22
CA ARG A 194 -3.91 7.94 27.78
C ARG A 194 -3.78 8.09 26.27
N LEU A 195 -3.16 7.13 25.61
CA LEU A 195 -2.91 7.15 24.16
C LEU A 195 -4.20 7.01 23.33
N PHE A 196 -5.30 6.63 23.95
CA PHE A 196 -6.62 6.45 23.31
C PHE A 196 -7.52 7.69 23.41
N GLU A 197 -7.21 8.66 24.26
CA GLU A 197 -8.08 9.81 24.56
C GLU A 197 -8.48 10.62 23.33
N SER A 198 -7.53 10.89 22.42
CA SER A 198 -7.81 11.63 21.19
C SER A 198 -8.78 10.89 20.28
N ALA A 199 -8.59 9.59 20.09
CA ALA A 199 -9.46 8.77 19.25
C ALA A 199 -10.86 8.59 19.85
N ILE A 200 -10.95 8.36 21.16
CA ILE A 200 -12.24 8.26 21.90
C ILE A 200 -13.00 9.57 21.77
N THR A 201 -12.35 10.70 22.02
CA THR A 201 -12.96 12.02 21.92
C THR A 201 -13.50 12.30 20.51
N LEU A 202 -12.70 12.05 19.49
CA LEU A 202 -13.12 12.20 18.07
C LEU A 202 -14.25 11.25 17.70
N ALA A 203 -14.23 10.02 18.19
CA ALA A 203 -15.29 9.06 17.93
C ALA A 203 -16.64 9.50 18.54
N GLU A 204 -16.64 10.13 19.73
CA GLU A 204 -17.85 10.60 20.42
C GLU A 204 -18.34 11.96 19.92
N GLN A 205 -17.42 12.91 19.79
CA GLN A 205 -17.79 14.27 19.38
C GLN A 205 -17.96 14.39 17.87
N GLY A 206 -17.32 13.51 17.09
CA GLY A 206 -17.35 13.47 15.65
C GLY A 206 -16.12 14.09 15.00
N PHE A 207 -15.92 13.72 13.74
CA PHE A 207 -14.93 14.29 12.85
C PHE A 207 -15.57 14.57 11.49
N SER A 208 -14.98 15.49 10.73
CA SER A 208 -15.47 15.87 9.41
C SER A 208 -15.09 14.83 8.36
N VAL A 209 -16.05 14.36 7.57
CA VAL A 209 -15.76 13.47 6.42
C VAL A 209 -14.85 14.20 5.44
N GLY A 210 -13.67 13.65 5.19
CA GLY A 210 -12.69 14.18 4.24
C GLY A 210 -13.02 13.87 2.77
N THR A 211 -12.35 14.57 1.87
CA THR A 211 -12.54 14.37 0.42
C THR A 211 -12.21 12.95 -0.03
N ARG A 212 -11.15 12.36 0.53
CA ARG A 212 -10.72 11.00 0.18
C ARG A 212 -11.74 9.97 0.65
N LEU A 213 -12.18 10.04 1.90
CA LEU A 213 -13.18 9.13 2.44
C LEU A 213 -14.48 9.19 1.62
N ASN A 214 -15.00 10.40 1.34
CA ASN A 214 -16.21 10.57 0.54
C ASN A 214 -16.07 9.96 -0.86
N LYS A 215 -14.99 10.23 -1.60
CA LYS A 215 -14.74 9.67 -2.94
C LYS A 215 -14.72 8.14 -2.92
N LEU A 216 -14.05 7.54 -1.92
CA LEU A 216 -13.95 6.09 -1.82
C LEU A 216 -15.28 5.43 -1.42
N LEU A 217 -16.06 6.05 -0.55
CA LEU A 217 -17.42 5.60 -0.22
C LEU A 217 -18.36 5.64 -1.45
N GLN A 218 -18.26 6.67 -2.29
CA GLN A 218 -19.02 6.75 -3.54
C GLN A 218 -18.63 5.65 -4.53
N ALA A 219 -17.34 5.33 -4.61
CA ALA A 219 -16.80 4.34 -5.55
C ALA A 219 -17.04 2.89 -5.12
N ASP A 220 -17.14 2.61 -3.80
CA ASP A 220 -17.33 1.25 -3.32
C ASP A 220 -18.77 0.78 -3.49
N THR A 221 -18.94 -0.36 -4.18
CA THR A 221 -20.25 -0.94 -4.49
C THR A 221 -20.69 -2.02 -3.50
N TYR A 222 -19.78 -2.51 -2.64
CA TYR A 222 -20.01 -3.64 -1.73
C TYR A 222 -20.28 -3.19 -0.30
N LEU A 223 -19.62 -2.15 0.20
CA LEU A 223 -19.67 -1.74 1.60
C LEU A 223 -21.10 -1.48 2.10
N ARG A 224 -21.93 -0.87 1.26
CA ARG A 224 -23.34 -0.59 1.57
C ARG A 224 -24.23 -1.83 1.73
N GLN A 225 -23.72 -3.02 1.39
CA GLN A 225 -24.44 -4.28 1.58
C GLN A 225 -24.32 -4.77 3.04
N ASP A 226 -23.33 -4.29 3.79
CA ASP A 226 -23.24 -4.54 5.22
C ASP A 226 -24.13 -3.55 5.99
N PRO A 227 -25.12 -4.02 6.78
CA PRO A 227 -26.09 -3.14 7.42
C PRO A 227 -25.46 -2.12 8.39
N GLN A 228 -24.39 -2.50 9.14
CA GLN A 228 -23.73 -1.58 10.07
C GLN A 228 -22.92 -0.52 9.30
N ALA A 229 -22.21 -0.92 8.26
CA ALA A 229 -21.49 0.03 7.41
C ALA A 229 -22.44 0.96 6.64
N ALA A 230 -23.56 0.43 6.14
CA ALA A 230 -24.59 1.24 5.49
C ALA A 230 -25.13 2.32 6.42
N ALA A 231 -25.49 1.95 7.65
CA ALA A 231 -26.02 2.91 8.64
C ALA A 231 -24.98 3.95 9.08
N TYR A 232 -23.71 3.63 9.02
CA TYR A 232 -22.63 4.52 9.47
C TYR A 232 -22.12 5.46 8.36
N PHE A 233 -21.89 4.94 7.16
CA PHE A 233 -21.21 5.68 6.09
C PHE A 233 -22.13 6.34 5.08
N TYR A 234 -23.42 6.00 5.08
CA TYR A 234 -24.38 6.44 4.08
C TYR A 234 -25.64 7.03 4.74
N ASP A 235 -26.30 7.92 4.02
CA ASP A 235 -27.60 8.46 4.43
C ASP A 235 -28.75 7.49 4.14
N ASN A 236 -29.96 7.87 4.52
CA ASN A 236 -31.17 7.05 4.33
C ASN A 236 -31.52 6.82 2.84
N SER A 237 -30.95 7.59 1.92
CA SER A 237 -31.07 7.38 0.46
C SER A 237 -30.00 6.48 -0.12
N GLY A 238 -29.05 6.02 0.70
CA GLY A 238 -27.90 5.20 0.30
C GLY A 238 -26.78 6.01 -0.35
N GLN A 239 -26.78 7.35 -0.20
CA GLN A 239 -25.67 8.20 -0.65
C GLN A 239 -24.61 8.31 0.43
N ALA A 240 -23.33 8.28 0.02
CA ALA A 240 -22.21 8.51 0.94
C ALA A 240 -22.33 9.90 1.59
N TRP A 241 -22.07 9.98 2.91
CA TRP A 241 -22.06 11.26 3.61
C TRP A 241 -21.14 12.27 2.89
N PRO A 242 -21.62 13.51 2.65
CA PRO A 242 -20.85 14.51 1.93
C PRO A 242 -19.61 14.97 2.71
N VAL A 243 -18.64 15.53 2.00
CA VAL A 243 -17.49 16.20 2.60
C VAL A 243 -17.97 17.26 3.60
N GLY A 244 -17.37 17.27 4.78
CA GLY A 244 -17.77 18.17 5.87
C GLY A 244 -18.86 17.63 6.80
N HIS A 245 -19.52 16.52 6.45
CA HIS A 245 -20.47 15.87 7.36
C HIS A 245 -19.77 15.43 8.65
N MET A 246 -20.41 15.70 9.80
CA MET A 246 -19.89 15.34 11.13
C MET A 246 -20.23 13.88 11.44
N LEU A 247 -19.27 12.98 11.30
CA LEU A 247 -19.43 11.55 11.49
C LEU A 247 -19.02 11.16 12.93
N ARG A 248 -19.90 10.50 13.66
CA ARG A 248 -19.68 10.04 15.05
C ARG A 248 -19.72 8.52 15.13
N ASN A 249 -18.88 7.95 15.98
CA ASN A 249 -18.76 6.49 16.13
C ASN A 249 -18.70 6.06 17.60
N PRO A 250 -19.82 6.17 18.34
CA PRO A 250 -19.84 5.82 19.76
C PRO A 250 -19.58 4.33 20.02
N GLU A 251 -19.89 3.42 19.08
CA GLU A 251 -19.58 2.00 19.20
C GLU A 251 -18.06 1.78 19.23
N LEU A 252 -17.32 2.40 18.30
CA LEU A 252 -15.86 2.32 18.28
C LEU A 252 -15.26 2.95 19.55
N ALA A 253 -15.81 4.07 20.04
CA ALA A 253 -15.37 4.68 21.30
C ALA A 253 -15.49 3.68 22.47
N GLY A 254 -16.56 2.88 22.52
CA GLY A 254 -16.72 1.80 23.49
C GLY A 254 -15.62 0.75 23.40
N VAL A 255 -15.31 0.27 22.18
CA VAL A 255 -14.22 -0.69 21.96
C VAL A 255 -12.86 -0.11 22.32
N LEU A 256 -12.58 1.15 21.96
CA LEU A 256 -11.33 1.83 22.32
C LEU A 256 -11.16 1.96 23.84
N ARG A 257 -12.23 2.19 24.60
CA ARG A 257 -12.18 2.16 26.08
C ARG A 257 -11.85 0.78 26.63
N LEU A 258 -12.41 -0.27 26.05
CA LEU A 258 -12.05 -1.65 26.46
C LEU A 258 -10.56 -1.93 26.20
N ILE A 259 -10.05 -1.54 25.04
CA ILE A 259 -8.63 -1.71 24.71
C ILE A 259 -7.74 -0.83 25.62
N ALA A 260 -8.16 0.40 25.91
CA ALA A 260 -7.44 1.29 26.82
C ALA A 260 -7.33 0.72 28.25
N ALA A 261 -8.38 0.02 28.72
CA ALA A 261 -8.44 -0.56 30.05
C ALA A 261 -7.79 -1.95 30.15
N GLN A 262 -7.83 -2.76 29.10
CA GLN A 262 -7.50 -4.19 29.16
C GLN A 262 -6.37 -4.60 28.19
N GLY A 263 -5.79 -3.65 27.46
CA GLY A 263 -4.84 -3.95 26.40
C GLY A 263 -5.51 -4.65 25.21
N ALA A 264 -4.76 -5.46 24.48
CA ALA A 264 -5.26 -6.23 23.35
C ALA A 264 -6.38 -7.20 23.71
N LYS A 265 -6.47 -7.63 24.98
CA LYS A 265 -7.55 -8.50 25.46
C LYS A 265 -8.92 -7.86 25.28
N GLY A 266 -9.04 -6.53 25.40
CA GLY A 266 -10.27 -5.78 25.14
C GLY A 266 -10.83 -5.95 23.71
N LEU A 267 -9.99 -6.36 22.75
CA LEU A 267 -10.38 -6.70 21.37
C LEU A 267 -10.46 -8.21 21.14
N MET A 268 -9.51 -8.98 21.72
CA MET A 268 -9.27 -10.39 21.39
C MET A 268 -10.06 -11.38 22.25
N GLU A 269 -10.66 -10.91 23.34
CA GLU A 269 -11.44 -11.72 24.25
C GLU A 269 -12.82 -11.08 24.50
N GLY A 270 -13.73 -11.81 25.13
CA GLY A 270 -15.04 -11.30 25.56
C GLY A 270 -16.01 -10.95 24.43
N GLU A 271 -16.83 -9.91 24.64
CA GLU A 271 -17.94 -9.58 23.74
C GLU A 271 -17.49 -9.05 22.36
N VAL A 272 -16.34 -8.36 22.27
CA VAL A 272 -15.83 -7.84 21.00
C VAL A 272 -15.33 -8.99 20.14
N ALA A 273 -14.56 -9.90 20.71
CA ALA A 273 -14.10 -11.12 20.04
C ALA A 273 -15.27 -11.98 19.54
N GLN A 274 -16.30 -12.16 20.38
CA GLN A 274 -17.50 -12.90 19.98
C GLN A 274 -18.22 -12.22 18.81
N ALA A 275 -18.31 -10.89 18.81
CA ALA A 275 -18.92 -10.13 17.72
C ALA A 275 -18.12 -10.28 16.42
N ILE A 276 -16.77 -10.25 16.48
CA ILE A 276 -15.89 -10.50 15.33
C ILE A 276 -16.15 -11.90 14.75
N VAL A 277 -16.10 -12.94 15.59
CA VAL A 277 -16.28 -14.32 15.15
C VAL A 277 -17.67 -14.53 14.53
N ASN A 278 -18.72 -14.01 15.16
CA ASN A 278 -20.07 -14.07 14.61
C ASN A 278 -20.16 -13.39 13.25
N LYS A 279 -19.59 -12.19 13.09
CA LYS A 279 -19.58 -11.44 11.83
C LYS A 279 -18.88 -12.22 10.73
N VAL A 280 -17.72 -12.81 11.03
CA VAL A 280 -16.92 -13.59 10.09
C VAL A 280 -17.63 -14.88 9.67
N GLN A 281 -18.20 -15.63 10.64
CA GLN A 281 -18.82 -16.94 10.38
C GLN A 281 -20.21 -16.85 9.76
N GLN A 282 -20.97 -15.78 10.03
CA GLN A 282 -22.37 -15.66 9.64
C GLN A 282 -22.59 -14.89 8.33
N HIS A 283 -21.51 -14.55 7.58
CA HIS A 283 -21.69 -13.91 6.29
C HIS A 283 -22.49 -14.81 5.33
N PRO A 284 -23.58 -14.31 4.73
CA PRO A 284 -24.58 -15.18 4.06
C PRO A 284 -24.04 -15.94 2.84
N SER A 285 -23.09 -15.36 2.10
CA SER A 285 -22.55 -15.95 0.87
C SER A 285 -21.09 -16.36 0.93
N ASN A 286 -20.32 -15.78 1.87
CA ASN A 286 -18.86 -15.98 1.96
C ASN A 286 -18.37 -16.04 3.42
N PRO A 287 -18.85 -17.02 4.21
CA PRO A 287 -18.46 -17.16 5.62
C PRO A 287 -16.98 -17.50 5.77
N GLY A 288 -16.36 -17.00 6.83
CA GLY A 288 -15.01 -17.33 7.24
C GLY A 288 -14.95 -18.47 8.27
N ARG A 289 -13.72 -18.81 8.68
CA ARG A 289 -13.47 -19.96 9.57
C ARG A 289 -12.86 -19.59 10.93
N MET A 290 -12.75 -18.29 11.24
CA MET A 290 -12.16 -17.81 12.49
C MET A 290 -12.97 -18.26 13.71
N LYS A 291 -12.28 -18.62 14.80
CA LYS A 291 -12.85 -19.02 16.09
C LYS A 291 -12.31 -18.10 17.20
N LEU A 292 -12.92 -18.15 18.37
CA LEU A 292 -12.48 -17.38 19.55
C LEU A 292 -11.04 -17.73 19.95
N ASP A 293 -10.67 -19.02 19.86
CA ASP A 293 -9.31 -19.46 20.18
C ASP A 293 -8.26 -18.85 19.23
N ASP A 294 -8.60 -18.61 17.96
CA ASP A 294 -7.71 -17.96 17.02
C ASP A 294 -7.37 -16.51 17.46
N LEU A 295 -8.36 -15.79 18.00
CA LEU A 295 -8.19 -14.45 18.55
C LEU A 295 -7.39 -14.49 19.87
N ALA A 296 -7.81 -15.33 20.82
CA ALA A 296 -7.22 -15.42 22.16
C ALA A 296 -5.75 -15.86 22.14
N GLN A 297 -5.35 -16.70 21.15
CA GLN A 297 -3.99 -17.23 21.03
C GLN A 297 -3.07 -16.38 20.14
N TYR A 298 -3.59 -15.32 19.50
CA TYR A 298 -2.77 -14.46 18.65
C TYR A 298 -1.65 -13.80 19.45
N GLN A 299 -0.46 -13.83 18.88
CA GLN A 299 0.71 -13.15 19.45
C GLN A 299 1.45 -12.33 18.38
N ALA A 300 1.64 -11.05 18.67
CA ALA A 300 2.58 -10.24 17.92
C ALA A 300 4.02 -10.66 18.22
N ILE A 301 4.91 -10.59 17.22
CA ILE A 301 6.29 -11.08 17.31
C ILE A 301 7.25 -9.90 17.23
N ALA A 302 8.27 -9.86 18.11
CA ALA A 302 9.45 -9.04 17.90
C ALA A 302 10.45 -9.85 17.04
N ARG A 303 10.86 -9.26 15.90
CA ARG A 303 11.78 -9.89 14.95
C ARG A 303 13.07 -9.06 14.83
N THR A 304 14.16 -9.72 14.46
CA THR A 304 15.36 -9.01 14.02
C THR A 304 15.07 -8.30 12.70
N PRO A 305 15.30 -6.99 12.56
CA PRO A 305 15.06 -6.28 11.32
C PRO A 305 15.94 -6.82 10.19
N PHE A 306 15.45 -6.74 8.95
CA PHE A 306 16.29 -6.99 7.79
C PHE A 306 17.03 -5.69 7.44
N CYS A 307 18.35 -5.68 7.68
CA CYS A 307 19.20 -4.53 7.37
C CYS A 307 20.17 -4.90 6.25
N SER A 308 20.36 -3.98 5.31
CA SER A 308 21.36 -4.08 4.23
C SER A 308 22.16 -2.80 4.12
N ASP A 309 23.44 -2.94 3.76
CA ASP A 309 24.30 -1.79 3.54
C ASP A 309 24.13 -1.27 2.10
N TYR A 310 23.99 0.04 1.97
CA TYR A 310 23.92 0.75 0.71
C TYR A 310 24.79 2.00 0.77
N LYS A 311 25.93 2.00 0.07
CA LYS A 311 26.94 3.08 0.15
C LYS A 311 27.40 3.28 1.62
N ARG A 312 27.26 4.49 2.16
CA ARG A 312 27.53 4.83 3.56
C ARG A 312 26.35 4.60 4.51
N PHE A 313 25.26 4.09 4.01
CA PHE A 313 24.00 3.93 4.75
C PHE A 313 23.74 2.47 5.11
N ARG A 314 23.11 2.26 6.25
CA ARG A 314 22.49 1.00 6.64
C ARG A 314 20.98 1.18 6.58
N ILE A 315 20.33 0.47 5.66
CA ILE A 315 18.88 0.53 5.46
C ILE A 315 18.26 -0.66 6.16
N CYS A 316 17.43 -0.41 7.17
CA CYS A 316 16.72 -1.41 7.94
C CYS A 316 15.22 -1.37 7.63
N GLY A 317 14.63 -2.53 7.42
CA GLY A 317 13.20 -2.68 7.16
C GLY A 317 12.64 -3.94 7.78
N MET A 318 11.36 -4.19 7.56
CA MET A 318 10.68 -5.38 8.08
C MET A 318 11.19 -6.64 7.38
N PRO A 319 11.60 -7.70 8.13
CA PRO A 319 11.93 -9.00 7.55
C PRO A 319 10.66 -9.70 7.02
N PRO A 320 10.78 -10.86 6.34
CA PRO A 320 9.61 -11.68 6.06
C PRO A 320 8.77 -11.93 7.34
N PRO A 321 7.44 -11.94 7.22
CA PRO A 321 6.64 -12.11 6.02
C PRO A 321 6.53 -10.87 5.12
N SER A 322 7.13 -9.72 5.46
CA SER A 322 7.25 -8.63 4.50
C SER A 322 8.30 -8.93 3.43
N SER A 323 7.97 -8.59 2.20
CA SER A 323 8.92 -8.60 1.07
C SER A 323 9.56 -7.23 0.85
N GLY A 324 9.05 -6.18 1.53
CA GLY A 324 9.41 -4.80 1.26
C GLY A 324 10.90 -4.52 1.35
N ALA A 325 11.50 -4.77 2.50
CA ALA A 325 12.92 -4.49 2.75
C ALA A 325 13.85 -5.23 1.78
N ILE A 326 13.63 -6.53 1.59
CA ILE A 326 14.47 -7.36 0.70
C ILE A 326 14.35 -6.87 -0.75
N THR A 327 13.13 -6.59 -1.22
CA THR A 327 12.92 -6.18 -2.62
C THR A 327 13.47 -4.76 -2.87
N VAL A 328 13.33 -3.82 -1.92
CA VAL A 328 13.99 -2.51 -1.98
C VAL A 328 15.51 -2.68 -2.04
N ALA A 329 16.08 -3.48 -1.15
CA ALA A 329 17.53 -3.73 -1.13
C ALA A 329 18.03 -4.38 -2.43
N GLN A 330 17.27 -5.31 -3.01
CA GLN A 330 17.59 -5.88 -4.34
C GLN A 330 17.57 -4.83 -5.45
N ILE A 331 16.54 -3.97 -5.50
CA ILE A 331 16.43 -2.91 -6.51
C ILE A 331 17.64 -1.98 -6.41
N LEU A 332 17.94 -1.47 -5.21
CA LEU A 332 19.08 -0.57 -4.98
C LEU A 332 20.41 -1.26 -5.30
N GLY A 333 20.59 -2.49 -4.86
CA GLY A 333 21.80 -3.27 -5.10
C GLY A 333 22.00 -3.60 -6.58
N LEU A 334 20.96 -3.99 -7.32
CA LEU A 334 21.03 -4.21 -8.76
C LEU A 334 21.36 -2.92 -9.51
N LEU A 335 20.71 -1.82 -9.15
CA LEU A 335 20.92 -0.50 -9.76
C LEU A 335 22.38 -0.04 -9.60
N SER A 336 23.03 -0.36 -8.48
CA SER A 336 24.43 -0.03 -8.23
C SER A 336 25.43 -0.74 -9.17
N HIS A 337 25.00 -1.80 -9.85
CA HIS A 337 25.79 -2.51 -10.85
C HIS A 337 25.48 -2.08 -12.30
N THR A 338 24.71 -1.01 -12.50
CA THR A 338 24.36 -0.48 -13.83
C THR A 338 25.22 0.73 -14.20
N PRO A 339 25.26 1.12 -15.48
CA PRO A 339 25.93 2.35 -15.91
C PRO A 339 25.36 3.63 -15.25
N GLN A 340 24.18 3.54 -14.66
CA GLN A 340 23.49 4.65 -13.99
C GLN A 340 23.70 4.70 -12.47
N ALA A 341 24.61 3.91 -11.92
CA ALA A 341 24.89 3.84 -10.48
C ALA A 341 25.26 5.20 -9.82
N GLY A 342 25.83 6.12 -10.60
CA GLY A 342 26.21 7.47 -10.17
C GLY A 342 25.27 8.57 -10.66
N ALA A 343 24.12 8.26 -11.25
CA ALA A 343 23.18 9.28 -11.72
C ALA A 343 22.66 10.12 -10.54
N SER A 344 22.60 11.42 -10.74
CA SER A 344 22.18 12.39 -9.72
C SER A 344 20.77 12.95 -9.94
N THR A 345 20.10 12.52 -11.00
CA THR A 345 18.75 12.99 -11.35
C THR A 345 17.93 11.89 -12.02
N LEU A 346 16.61 12.05 -11.97
CA LEU A 346 15.67 11.23 -12.72
C LEU A 346 15.81 11.53 -14.22
N ASN A 347 16.28 10.54 -14.98
CA ASN A 347 16.42 10.62 -16.43
C ASN A 347 15.97 9.32 -17.09
N PRO A 348 15.73 9.27 -18.43
CA PRO A 348 15.21 8.07 -19.10
C PRO A 348 16.11 6.84 -18.97
N ASP A 349 17.43 7.02 -18.96
CA ASP A 349 18.39 5.92 -18.84
C ASP A 349 18.35 5.31 -17.45
N TRP A 350 18.30 6.16 -16.41
CA TRP A 350 18.15 5.73 -15.04
C TRP A 350 16.82 5.01 -14.83
N LEU A 351 15.71 5.55 -15.35
CA LEU A 351 14.39 4.92 -15.28
C LEU A 351 14.40 3.53 -15.93
N HIS A 352 15.03 3.38 -17.09
CA HIS A 352 15.15 2.10 -17.74
C HIS A 352 15.82 1.07 -16.83
N TYR A 353 17.01 1.37 -16.29
CA TYR A 353 17.72 0.44 -15.42
C TYR A 353 17.02 0.20 -14.07
N TYR A 354 16.32 1.19 -13.55
CA TYR A 354 15.46 1.00 -12.39
C TYR A 354 14.33 0.00 -12.69
N MET A 355 13.67 0.13 -13.84
CA MET A 355 12.59 -0.79 -14.24
C MET A 355 13.12 -2.22 -14.45
N GLU A 356 14.29 -2.38 -15.03
CA GLU A 356 14.92 -3.69 -15.24
C GLU A 356 15.39 -4.31 -13.92
N SER A 357 15.98 -3.54 -13.01
CA SER A 357 16.32 -3.97 -11.65
C SER A 357 15.06 -4.45 -10.90
N SER A 358 13.98 -3.70 -11.02
CA SER A 358 12.69 -4.03 -10.39
C SER A 358 12.12 -5.35 -10.93
N ARG A 359 12.21 -5.62 -12.23
CA ARG A 359 11.79 -6.90 -12.82
C ARG A 359 12.48 -8.08 -12.19
N LEU A 360 13.80 -7.99 -12.03
CA LEU A 360 14.61 -9.05 -11.44
C LEU A 360 14.26 -9.28 -9.97
N ALA A 361 14.09 -8.20 -9.20
CA ALA A 361 13.73 -8.26 -7.79
C ALA A 361 12.32 -8.84 -7.58
N PHE A 362 11.33 -8.43 -8.38
CA PHE A 362 9.97 -8.96 -8.30
C PHE A 362 9.86 -10.42 -8.78
N ALA A 363 10.71 -10.86 -9.69
CA ALA A 363 10.79 -12.28 -10.07
C ALA A 363 11.26 -13.15 -8.89
N ASP A 364 12.27 -12.70 -8.14
CA ASP A 364 12.73 -13.38 -6.93
C ASP A 364 11.67 -13.34 -5.82
N ARG A 365 11.07 -12.17 -5.58
CA ARG A 365 9.97 -11.98 -4.63
C ARG A 365 8.85 -12.99 -4.83
N ALA A 366 8.43 -13.19 -6.07
CA ALA A 366 7.30 -14.07 -6.40
C ALA A 366 7.56 -15.54 -6.06
N ARG A 367 8.82 -15.96 -6.00
CA ARG A 367 9.20 -17.34 -5.72
C ARG A 367 9.56 -17.60 -4.27
N TYR A 368 10.32 -16.69 -3.66
CA TYR A 368 11.05 -17.00 -2.43
C TYR A 368 10.41 -16.45 -1.16
N ILE A 369 9.79 -15.26 -1.22
CA ILE A 369 9.44 -14.54 0.01
C ILE A 369 8.04 -14.93 0.51
N ALA A 370 8.00 -15.43 1.74
CA ALA A 370 6.80 -15.79 2.49
C ALA A 370 7.09 -15.78 3.99
N ASP A 371 6.14 -16.24 4.81
CA ASP A 371 6.28 -16.32 6.26
C ASP A 371 7.48 -17.21 6.66
N PRO A 372 8.47 -16.66 7.39
CA PRO A 372 9.70 -17.37 7.76
C PRO A 372 9.46 -18.48 8.77
N ASP A 373 8.32 -18.48 9.46
CA ASP A 373 7.96 -19.54 10.41
C ASP A 373 7.46 -20.80 9.67
N PHE A 374 7.23 -20.71 8.33
CA PHE A 374 6.73 -21.77 7.45
C PHE A 374 7.61 -22.06 6.24
N VAL A 375 8.51 -21.13 5.90
CA VAL A 375 9.31 -21.20 4.68
C VAL A 375 10.76 -20.83 4.97
N GLU A 376 11.65 -21.78 4.76
CA GLU A 376 13.07 -21.56 4.88
C GLU A 376 13.60 -20.60 3.79
N PRO A 377 14.51 -19.70 4.13
CA PRO A 377 15.14 -18.81 3.16
C PRO A 377 16.06 -19.58 2.20
N PRO A 378 16.28 -19.10 0.96
CA PRO A 378 17.27 -19.67 0.07
C PRO A 378 18.69 -19.58 0.70
N ALA A 379 19.51 -20.62 0.51
CA ALA A 379 20.83 -20.74 1.10
C ALA A 379 20.86 -20.47 2.63
N ASN A 380 19.82 -20.82 3.35
CA ASN A 380 19.62 -20.66 4.79
C ASN A 380 19.70 -19.20 5.29
N SER A 381 19.59 -18.21 4.40
CA SER A 381 19.59 -16.80 4.76
C SER A 381 18.83 -15.93 3.77
N TRP A 382 17.94 -15.05 4.27
CA TRP A 382 17.31 -14.04 3.45
C TRP A 382 18.31 -13.05 2.82
N HIS A 383 19.48 -12.87 3.43
CA HIS A 383 20.55 -12.03 2.87
C HIS A 383 21.18 -12.64 1.60
N SER A 384 20.98 -13.94 1.32
CA SER A 384 21.41 -14.52 0.04
C SER A 384 20.79 -13.86 -1.19
N LEU A 385 19.60 -13.28 -1.03
CA LEU A 385 18.90 -12.53 -2.08
C LEU A 385 19.54 -11.16 -2.35
N VAL A 386 20.35 -10.64 -1.44
CA VAL A 386 21.07 -9.38 -1.57
C VAL A 386 22.59 -9.55 -1.52
N ASP A 387 23.08 -10.78 -1.64
CA ASP A 387 24.51 -11.08 -1.74
C ASP A 387 25.13 -10.34 -2.94
N PRO A 388 26.27 -9.63 -2.77
CA PRO A 388 26.86 -8.83 -3.85
C PRO A 388 27.19 -9.64 -5.12
N ASN A 389 27.66 -10.90 -4.97
CA ASN A 389 27.96 -11.75 -6.13
C ASN A 389 26.68 -12.17 -6.86
N TYR A 390 25.62 -12.50 -6.08
CA TYR A 390 24.31 -12.81 -6.64
C TYR A 390 23.75 -11.62 -7.40
N LEU A 391 23.73 -10.42 -6.81
CA LEU A 391 23.24 -9.20 -7.45
C LEU A 391 24.06 -8.84 -8.69
N SER A 392 25.39 -8.94 -8.63
CA SER A 392 26.27 -8.71 -9.78
C SER A 392 25.96 -9.68 -10.94
N ALA A 393 25.75 -10.96 -10.63
CA ALA A 393 25.37 -11.95 -11.64
C ALA A 393 24.00 -11.66 -12.27
N ARG A 394 23.02 -11.24 -11.45
CA ARG A 394 21.69 -10.85 -11.91
C ARG A 394 21.73 -9.57 -12.76
N ALA A 395 22.53 -8.59 -12.37
CA ALA A 395 22.67 -7.33 -13.09
C ALA A 395 23.18 -7.50 -14.53
N LYS A 396 23.99 -8.52 -14.80
CA LYS A 396 24.48 -8.85 -16.16
C LYS A 396 23.37 -9.24 -17.13
N LEU A 397 22.16 -9.53 -16.66
CA LEU A 397 20.99 -9.80 -17.50
C LEU A 397 20.37 -8.52 -18.06
N MET A 398 20.69 -7.37 -17.47
CA MET A 398 20.21 -6.06 -17.94
C MET A 398 21.04 -5.59 -19.13
N SER A 399 20.39 -4.94 -20.07
CA SER A 399 21.02 -4.36 -21.28
C SER A 399 20.38 -3.00 -21.55
N GLU A 400 20.77 -2.34 -22.64
CA GLU A 400 20.13 -1.09 -23.08
C GLU A 400 18.69 -1.25 -23.57
N ARG A 401 18.26 -2.48 -23.80
CA ARG A 401 16.88 -2.83 -24.18
C ARG A 401 16.18 -3.55 -23.06
N ARG A 402 14.87 -3.31 -22.95
CA ARG A 402 14.00 -4.01 -22.02
C ARG A 402 14.16 -5.54 -22.17
N MET A 403 14.47 -6.24 -21.08
CA MET A 403 14.30 -7.70 -21.02
C MET A 403 12.81 -8.06 -21.03
N GLY A 404 12.38 -9.15 -21.50
CA GLY A 404 10.99 -9.60 -21.41
C GLY A 404 10.48 -9.73 -19.96
N LYS A 405 9.68 -10.74 -19.66
CA LYS A 405 9.35 -11.12 -18.27
C LYS A 405 10.59 -11.77 -17.65
N ALA A 406 11.10 -11.21 -16.56
CA ALA A 406 12.24 -11.74 -15.84
C ALA A 406 11.89 -13.06 -15.15
N THR A 407 12.83 -13.99 -15.10
CA THR A 407 12.75 -15.19 -14.27
C THR A 407 13.51 -14.99 -12.97
N HIS A 408 13.08 -15.68 -11.90
CA HIS A 408 13.81 -15.69 -10.63
C HIS A 408 15.24 -16.20 -10.83
N GLY A 409 16.16 -15.74 -10.00
CA GLY A 409 17.52 -16.27 -9.96
C GLY A 409 17.65 -17.52 -9.08
N ASN A 410 18.88 -17.90 -8.82
CA ASN A 410 19.22 -18.95 -7.86
C ASN A 410 20.26 -18.42 -6.86
N PRO A 411 19.83 -17.88 -5.72
CA PRO A 411 20.74 -17.36 -4.70
C PRO A 411 21.38 -18.45 -3.84
N GLY A 412 21.14 -19.72 -4.15
CA GLY A 412 21.65 -20.90 -3.48
C GLY A 412 20.62 -22.02 -3.36
N SER A 413 21.05 -23.19 -2.90
CA SER A 413 20.17 -24.36 -2.78
C SER A 413 19.08 -24.14 -1.73
N GLN A 414 17.89 -24.66 -2.03
CA GLN A 414 16.78 -24.78 -1.08
C GLN A 414 16.43 -26.25 -0.88
N THR A 415 16.04 -26.60 0.33
CA THR A 415 15.55 -27.94 0.68
C THR A 415 14.23 -28.25 -0.05
N VAL A 416 13.36 -27.24 -0.16
CA VAL A 416 12.08 -27.35 -0.87
C VAL A 416 12.10 -26.42 -2.10
N ARG A 417 11.67 -26.98 -3.24
CA ARG A 417 11.48 -26.18 -4.46
C ARG A 417 10.08 -25.56 -4.46
N PHE A 418 10.02 -24.22 -4.46
CA PHE A 418 8.77 -23.49 -4.58
C PHE A 418 8.47 -23.09 -6.03
N GLY A 419 7.17 -23.11 -6.36
CA GLY A 419 6.63 -22.52 -7.57
C GLY A 419 6.58 -21.00 -7.50
N VAL A 420 6.35 -20.36 -8.65
CA VAL A 420 6.21 -18.92 -8.76
C VAL A 420 4.77 -18.51 -8.48
N MET A 421 4.55 -17.62 -7.51
CA MET A 421 3.24 -17.06 -7.23
C MET A 421 2.73 -16.26 -8.44
N PRO A 422 1.50 -16.51 -8.93
CA PRO A 422 0.88 -15.66 -9.94
C PRO A 422 0.75 -14.20 -9.49
N ASP A 423 0.71 -13.28 -10.46
CA ASP A 423 0.42 -11.88 -10.18
C ASP A 423 -0.97 -11.76 -9.58
N GLN A 424 -1.07 -11.02 -8.47
CA GLN A 424 -2.29 -10.82 -7.71
C GLN A 424 -2.37 -9.37 -7.24
N PRO A 425 -3.58 -8.75 -7.24
CA PRO A 425 -3.75 -7.39 -6.73
C PRO A 425 -3.39 -7.30 -5.24
N GLU A 426 -2.73 -6.22 -4.85
CA GLU A 426 -2.45 -5.82 -3.46
C GLU A 426 -2.87 -4.36 -3.31
N PHE A 427 -3.48 -3.97 -2.15
CA PHE A 427 -4.14 -2.68 -1.99
C PHE A 427 -3.76 -1.95 -0.70
N GLY A 428 -4.69 -1.19 -0.20
CA GLY A 428 -4.79 -0.19 0.83
C GLY A 428 -3.92 -0.28 2.07
N THR A 429 -3.47 0.88 2.53
CA THR A 429 -2.54 0.98 3.66
C THR A 429 -2.47 2.41 4.16
N SER A 430 -1.94 2.64 5.37
CA SER A 430 -1.46 3.93 5.87
C SER A 430 -0.03 3.81 6.39
N HIS A 431 0.70 4.94 6.44
CA HIS A 431 2.05 4.99 6.98
C HIS A 431 2.20 6.11 8.00
N ILE A 432 3.03 5.87 9.01
CA ILE A 432 3.38 6.77 10.09
C ILE A 432 4.90 6.83 10.20
N SER A 433 5.49 8.03 10.13
CA SER A 433 6.91 8.29 10.40
C SER A 433 7.04 9.29 11.55
N ILE A 434 7.84 8.96 12.56
CA ILE A 434 8.04 9.77 13.77
C ILE A 434 9.52 9.77 14.15
N ILE A 435 10.01 10.94 14.57
CA ILE A 435 11.26 11.09 15.34
C ILE A 435 10.91 11.92 16.57
N ASP A 436 11.25 11.43 17.76
CA ASP A 436 10.99 12.11 19.04
C ASP A 436 12.18 12.98 19.51
N GLY A 437 11.96 13.71 20.61
CA GLY A 437 12.95 14.63 21.14
C GLY A 437 14.25 13.99 21.68
N ASN A 438 14.30 12.68 21.83
CA ASN A 438 15.48 11.90 22.20
C ASN A 438 16.21 11.33 20.97
N GLY A 439 15.67 11.53 19.76
CA GLY A 439 16.16 10.93 18.54
C GLY A 439 15.72 9.48 18.33
N HIS A 440 14.77 8.97 19.14
CA HIS A 440 14.16 7.67 18.85
C HIS A 440 13.19 7.81 17.70
N ALA A 441 13.02 6.75 16.91
CA ALA A 441 12.18 6.81 15.73
C ALA A 441 11.26 5.63 15.58
N VAL A 442 10.11 5.90 14.95
CA VAL A 442 9.18 4.88 14.47
C VAL A 442 8.96 5.06 12.97
N ALA A 443 9.04 3.95 12.23
CA ALA A 443 8.45 3.79 10.91
C ALA A 443 7.40 2.67 11.01
N MET A 444 6.12 3.00 10.82
CA MET A 444 5.03 2.03 10.95
C MET A 444 4.14 2.05 9.72
N THR A 445 3.88 0.87 9.15
CA THR A 445 2.90 0.70 8.07
C THR A 445 1.78 -0.22 8.54
N THR A 446 0.54 0.21 8.36
CA THR A 446 -0.67 -0.40 8.92
C THR A 446 -1.77 -0.54 7.87
N THR A 447 -2.59 -1.59 7.95
CA THR A 447 -3.50 -1.97 6.87
C THR A 447 -4.71 -2.78 7.34
N ILE A 448 -5.79 -2.72 6.56
CA ILE A 448 -6.86 -3.73 6.52
C ILE A 448 -6.94 -4.39 5.13
N GLU A 449 -5.95 -4.22 4.30
CA GLU A 449 -5.69 -4.65 2.93
C GLU A 449 -6.51 -3.86 1.90
N ASN A 450 -7.63 -4.33 1.37
CA ASN A 450 -8.40 -3.63 0.35
C ASN A 450 -9.14 -2.43 0.95
N GLY A 451 -9.49 -1.42 0.13
CA GLY A 451 -10.29 -0.31 0.62
C GLY A 451 -11.55 -0.81 1.34
N PHE A 452 -11.74 -0.42 2.60
CA PHE A 452 -12.78 -0.91 3.52
C PHE A 452 -12.67 -2.41 3.89
N GLY A 453 -11.51 -3.03 3.71
CA GLY A 453 -11.24 -4.41 4.11
C GLY A 453 -12.19 -5.43 3.50
N ALA A 454 -12.68 -6.33 4.32
CA ALA A 454 -13.67 -7.36 3.95
C ALA A 454 -15.10 -6.82 3.73
N ARG A 455 -15.30 -5.50 3.79
CA ARG A 455 -16.62 -4.83 3.81
C ARG A 455 -17.52 -5.37 4.92
N GLN A 456 -16.92 -5.74 6.04
CA GLN A 456 -17.61 -6.23 7.23
C GLN A 456 -17.34 -5.26 8.38
N MET A 457 -18.35 -4.56 8.84
CA MET A 457 -18.27 -3.67 9.99
C MET A 457 -18.79 -4.37 11.24
N VAL A 458 -18.08 -4.23 12.35
CA VAL A 458 -18.44 -4.79 13.65
C VAL A 458 -18.08 -3.81 14.76
N LYS A 459 -19.02 -3.55 15.69
CA LYS A 459 -18.76 -2.66 16.83
C LYS A 459 -18.05 -1.34 16.43
N GLY A 460 -18.42 -0.77 15.28
CA GLY A 460 -17.89 0.51 14.80
C GLY A 460 -16.56 0.44 14.04
N PHE A 461 -15.93 -0.70 13.81
CA PHE A 461 -14.71 -0.83 13.01
C PHE A 461 -14.83 -1.87 11.90
N LEU A 462 -13.97 -1.73 10.88
CA LEU A 462 -13.93 -2.63 9.73
C LEU A 462 -12.95 -3.79 9.96
N LEU A 463 -13.32 -4.98 9.47
CA LEU A 463 -12.47 -6.16 9.46
C LEU A 463 -11.62 -6.19 8.20
N ASN A 464 -10.38 -6.65 8.33
CA ASN A 464 -9.44 -6.84 7.23
C ASN A 464 -9.88 -7.94 6.26
N ASN A 465 -9.35 -7.91 5.03
CA ASN A 465 -9.40 -9.02 4.09
C ASN A 465 -7.99 -9.58 3.80
N GLN A 466 -7.12 -9.55 4.79
CA GLN A 466 -5.69 -9.74 4.61
C GLN A 466 -5.28 -11.10 4.05
N LEU A 467 -6.12 -12.13 4.25
CA LEU A 467 -5.81 -13.46 3.72
C LEU A 467 -5.79 -13.49 2.19
N THR A 468 -6.35 -12.50 1.51
CA THR A 468 -6.22 -12.37 0.05
C THR A 468 -4.81 -12.01 -0.42
N ASP A 469 -3.89 -11.68 0.48
CA ASP A 469 -2.45 -11.57 0.16
C ASP A 469 -1.75 -12.94 0.01
N PHE A 470 -2.37 -14.03 0.45
CA PHE A 470 -1.93 -15.37 0.08
C PHE A 470 -2.17 -15.65 -1.41
N SER A 471 -1.38 -16.54 -1.99
CA SER A 471 -1.69 -17.07 -3.31
C SER A 471 -3.02 -17.82 -3.30
N PHE A 472 -3.92 -17.47 -4.23
CA PHE A 472 -5.18 -18.19 -4.39
C PHE A 472 -4.97 -19.60 -4.96
N ALA A 473 -3.91 -19.79 -5.76
CA ALA A 473 -3.49 -21.10 -6.20
C ALA A 473 -2.45 -21.69 -5.21
N PRO A 474 -2.64 -22.88 -4.65
CA PRO A 474 -1.66 -23.48 -3.74
C PRO A 474 -0.40 -24.00 -4.45
N LYS A 475 -0.49 -24.26 -5.77
CA LYS A 475 0.58 -24.77 -6.61
C LYS A 475 0.67 -23.97 -7.91
N ASP A 476 1.85 -23.93 -8.51
CA ASP A 476 2.06 -23.38 -9.84
C ASP A 476 1.67 -24.35 -10.97
N GLY A 477 1.81 -23.91 -12.22
CA GLY A 477 1.50 -24.74 -13.41
C GLY A 477 2.36 -26.00 -13.56
N ALA A 478 3.48 -26.10 -12.84
CA ALA A 478 4.33 -27.29 -12.80
C ALA A 478 4.01 -28.21 -11.60
N GLY A 479 3.01 -27.86 -10.80
CA GLY A 479 2.61 -28.62 -9.62
C GLY A 479 3.46 -28.37 -8.37
N LEU A 480 4.39 -27.41 -8.42
CA LEU A 480 5.21 -27.04 -7.27
C LEU A 480 4.40 -26.19 -6.27
N PRO A 481 4.55 -26.44 -4.95
CA PRO A 481 3.86 -25.65 -3.95
C PRO A 481 4.33 -24.19 -3.98
N ILE A 482 3.39 -23.25 -3.86
CA ILE A 482 3.73 -21.83 -3.76
C ILE A 482 4.14 -21.51 -2.32
N ALA A 483 5.26 -20.80 -2.14
CA ALA A 483 5.76 -20.44 -0.82
C ALA A 483 4.70 -19.68 0.00
N ASN A 484 4.03 -18.72 -0.62
CA ASN A 484 2.97 -17.90 -0.01
C ASN A 484 1.55 -18.51 -0.18
N ARG A 485 1.39 -19.85 -0.15
CA ARG A 485 0.07 -20.49 -0.11
C ARG A 485 -0.55 -20.41 1.28
N VAL A 486 -1.87 -20.54 1.35
CA VAL A 486 -2.60 -20.57 2.63
C VAL A 486 -2.20 -21.80 3.45
N GLN A 487 -1.90 -21.60 4.72
CA GLN A 487 -1.72 -22.66 5.73
C GLN A 487 -2.27 -22.16 7.07
N ALA A 488 -2.78 -23.05 7.91
CA ALA A 488 -3.26 -22.73 9.25
C ALA A 488 -2.17 -22.02 10.07
N GLY A 489 -2.51 -20.93 10.74
CA GLY A 489 -1.57 -20.18 11.58
C GLY A 489 -0.52 -19.36 10.84
N LYS A 490 -0.49 -19.37 9.52
CA LYS A 490 0.50 -18.66 8.69
C LYS A 490 0.14 -17.20 8.48
N ARG A 491 1.15 -16.34 8.37
CA ARG A 491 1.03 -14.92 7.97
C ARG A 491 1.12 -14.79 6.45
N PRO A 492 0.23 -14.06 5.78
CA PRO A 492 0.37 -13.80 4.36
C PRO A 492 1.54 -12.85 4.09
N ARG A 493 2.22 -13.05 2.94
CA ARG A 493 3.25 -12.13 2.50
C ARG A 493 2.71 -10.70 2.40
N SER A 494 3.54 -9.72 2.73
CA SER A 494 3.23 -8.30 2.64
C SER A 494 4.20 -7.57 1.73
N SER A 495 3.77 -6.44 1.15
CA SER A 495 4.62 -5.44 0.50
C SER A 495 4.91 -4.22 1.37
N MET A 496 4.34 -4.14 2.57
CA MET A 496 4.59 -3.03 3.50
C MET A 496 6.09 -2.89 3.79
N ALA A 497 6.63 -1.69 3.60
CA ALA A 497 8.05 -1.40 3.67
C ALA A 497 8.34 -0.21 4.61
N PRO A 498 7.95 -0.30 5.91
CA PRO A 498 8.46 0.69 6.86
C PRO A 498 9.99 0.60 6.87
N THR A 499 10.66 1.74 6.84
CA THR A 499 12.11 1.80 6.64
C THR A 499 12.74 2.83 7.57
N LEU A 500 13.81 2.43 8.25
CA LEU A 500 14.72 3.30 8.98
C LEU A 500 16.09 3.27 8.30
N VAL A 501 16.70 4.44 8.11
CA VAL A 501 18.04 4.56 7.55
C VAL A 501 18.97 5.08 8.63
N LEU A 502 20.09 4.39 8.81
CA LEU A 502 21.16 4.74 9.73
C LEU A 502 22.42 5.06 8.95
N ASP A 503 23.28 5.88 9.52
CA ASP A 503 24.67 5.95 9.11
C ASP A 503 25.36 4.62 9.47
N LYS A 504 26.07 4.03 8.50
CA LYS A 504 26.65 2.69 8.62
C LYS A 504 27.71 2.60 9.70
N ASP A 505 28.50 3.64 9.85
CA ASP A 505 29.68 3.63 10.72
C ASP A 505 29.32 4.09 12.14
N THR A 506 28.53 5.15 12.26
CA THR A 506 28.14 5.72 13.56
C THR A 506 26.89 5.10 14.15
N LYS A 507 26.09 4.40 13.33
CA LYS A 507 24.74 3.89 13.64
C LYS A 507 23.71 4.97 13.98
N ALA A 508 24.04 6.24 13.80
CA ALA A 508 23.11 7.33 14.03
C ALA A 508 21.92 7.27 13.07
N LEU A 509 20.72 7.53 13.58
CA LEU A 509 19.51 7.64 12.76
C LEU A 509 19.65 8.80 11.77
N LEU A 510 19.22 8.55 10.53
CA LEU A 510 19.15 9.55 9.47
C LEU A 510 17.74 9.76 8.96
N LEU A 511 16.90 8.72 8.89
CA LEU A 511 15.61 8.80 8.22
C LEU A 511 14.61 7.74 8.71
N SER A 512 13.37 8.15 8.92
CA SER A 512 12.19 7.28 8.99
C SER A 512 11.32 7.53 7.76
N VAL A 513 10.97 6.50 6.99
CA VAL A 513 10.21 6.64 5.74
C VAL A 513 9.37 5.40 5.44
N GLY A 514 8.27 5.61 4.73
CA GLY A 514 7.46 4.57 4.11
C GLY A 514 6.24 5.12 3.41
N SER A 515 5.46 4.22 2.83
CA SER A 515 4.29 4.56 2.02
C SER A 515 3.22 3.49 2.13
N PRO A 516 1.95 3.80 1.93
CA PRO A 516 0.94 2.89 1.44
C PRO A 516 1.04 2.68 -0.08
N GLY A 517 0.23 1.74 -0.63
CA GLY A 517 0.11 1.54 -2.07
C GLY A 517 0.19 0.09 -2.55
N GLY A 518 -0.13 -0.92 -1.73
CA GLY A 518 -0.04 -2.32 -2.10
C GLY A 518 1.38 -2.69 -2.56
N SER A 519 1.53 -3.41 -3.66
CA SER A 519 2.85 -3.77 -4.20
C SER A 519 3.69 -2.57 -4.67
N LEU A 520 3.05 -1.41 -4.94
CA LEU A 520 3.74 -0.18 -5.32
C LEU A 520 4.46 0.50 -4.14
N ILE A 521 4.16 0.13 -2.90
CA ILE A 521 4.88 0.59 -1.69
C ILE A 521 6.39 0.45 -1.86
N ILE A 522 6.83 -0.68 -2.41
CA ILE A 522 8.24 -1.00 -2.63
C ILE A 522 8.90 0.06 -3.52
N HIS A 523 8.21 0.45 -4.61
CA HIS A 523 8.71 1.45 -5.55
C HIS A 523 8.68 2.85 -4.99
N TYR A 524 7.62 3.22 -4.28
CA TYR A 524 7.50 4.54 -3.64
C TYR A 524 8.60 4.73 -2.61
N THR A 525 8.85 3.72 -1.78
CA THR A 525 9.93 3.74 -0.78
C THR A 525 11.31 3.78 -1.46
N ALA A 526 11.57 2.91 -2.46
CA ALA A 526 12.84 2.87 -3.17
C ALA A 526 13.14 4.20 -3.89
N LYS A 527 12.15 4.79 -4.58
CA LYS A 527 12.26 6.10 -5.23
C LYS A 527 12.67 7.19 -4.22
N THR A 528 11.99 7.23 -3.08
CA THR A 528 12.25 8.24 -2.05
C THR A 528 13.63 8.07 -1.45
N LEU A 529 14.05 6.82 -1.19
CA LEU A 529 15.40 6.53 -0.72
C LEU A 529 16.46 6.99 -1.72
N VAL A 530 16.32 6.70 -3.02
CA VAL A 530 17.25 7.20 -4.03
C VAL A 530 17.27 8.72 -4.07
N GLY A 531 16.08 9.38 -4.08
CA GLY A 531 16.00 10.83 -4.05
C GLY A 531 16.77 11.45 -2.89
N MET A 532 16.63 10.89 -1.70
CA MET A 532 17.28 11.43 -0.49
C MET A 532 18.76 11.01 -0.38
N LEU A 533 19.08 9.73 -0.60
CA LEU A 533 20.41 9.19 -0.33
C LEU A 533 21.40 9.40 -1.47
N ASP A 534 20.93 9.39 -2.72
CA ASP A 534 21.78 9.54 -3.90
C ASP A 534 21.74 10.96 -4.47
N TRP A 535 20.56 11.56 -4.56
CA TRP A 535 20.36 12.88 -5.15
C TRP A 535 20.33 14.00 -4.12
N GLN A 536 20.46 13.67 -2.83
CA GLN A 536 20.51 14.62 -1.70
C GLN A 536 19.30 15.57 -1.64
N LEU A 537 18.16 15.09 -2.12
CA LEU A 537 16.91 15.82 -2.02
C LEU A 537 16.40 15.81 -0.59
N SER A 538 15.72 16.86 -0.19
CA SER A 538 15.00 16.88 1.08
C SER A 538 13.80 15.88 1.06
N PRO A 539 13.24 15.52 2.24
CA PRO A 539 12.09 14.61 2.29
C PRO A 539 10.96 15.03 1.36
N GLN A 540 10.55 16.31 1.39
CA GLN A 540 9.46 16.78 0.56
C GLN A 540 9.80 16.77 -0.94
N GLN A 541 11.03 17.13 -1.31
CA GLN A 541 11.49 17.08 -2.71
C GLN A 541 11.49 15.64 -3.24
N ALA A 542 12.00 14.68 -2.46
CA ALA A 542 12.02 13.27 -2.85
C ALA A 542 10.60 12.67 -2.96
N ILE A 543 9.69 13.05 -2.06
CA ILE A 543 8.27 12.67 -2.11
C ILE A 543 7.60 13.22 -3.37
N ASN A 544 7.88 14.46 -3.74
CA ASN A 544 7.28 15.16 -4.88
C ASN A 544 7.72 14.62 -6.25
N LEU A 545 8.80 13.83 -6.32
CA LEU A 545 9.21 13.18 -7.57
C LEU A 545 8.06 12.39 -8.18
N PRO A 546 7.94 12.34 -9.53
CA PRO A 546 7.00 11.46 -10.21
C PRO A 546 7.10 10.02 -9.72
N ASN A 547 5.98 9.34 -9.61
CA ASN A 547 5.96 7.91 -9.27
C ASN A 547 6.11 7.04 -10.52
N PHE A 548 6.80 5.91 -10.38
CA PHE A 548 7.02 4.91 -11.41
C PHE A 548 7.22 3.53 -10.78
N ALA A 549 6.94 2.46 -11.54
CA ALA A 549 7.06 1.09 -11.02
C ALA A 549 7.18 0.05 -12.11
N ASN A 550 7.73 -1.11 -11.76
CA ASN A 550 7.64 -2.32 -12.57
C ASN A 550 7.62 -3.59 -11.71
N ASN A 551 6.48 -4.27 -11.68
CA ASN A 551 6.28 -5.52 -10.95
C ASN A 551 6.55 -6.76 -11.83
N ASN A 552 7.53 -6.69 -12.74
CA ASN A 552 7.86 -7.71 -13.74
C ASN A 552 6.82 -7.85 -14.87
N GLY A 553 6.02 -6.80 -15.10
CA GLY A 553 5.01 -6.70 -16.15
C GLY A 553 5.22 -5.48 -17.06
N ALA A 554 4.14 -4.77 -17.34
CA ALA A 554 4.20 -3.44 -17.94
C ALA A 554 4.88 -2.46 -16.97
N SER A 555 5.59 -1.48 -17.51
CA SER A 555 6.14 -0.38 -16.71
C SER A 555 5.05 0.65 -16.44
N LEU A 556 4.93 1.09 -15.20
CA LEU A 556 3.94 2.07 -14.76
C LEU A 556 4.60 3.43 -14.63
N LEU A 557 3.98 4.45 -15.18
CA LEU A 557 4.35 5.85 -15.00
C LEU A 557 3.15 6.63 -14.44
N GLU A 558 3.42 7.52 -13.51
CA GLU A 558 2.40 8.42 -12.97
C GLU A 558 1.86 9.32 -14.09
N LYS A 559 0.55 9.34 -14.25
CA LYS A 559 -0.14 10.06 -15.31
C LYS A 559 0.17 11.56 -15.24
N ASN A 560 0.49 12.15 -16.39
CA ASN A 560 0.79 13.57 -16.57
C ASN A 560 2.01 14.11 -15.79
N MET A 561 2.90 13.24 -15.29
CA MET A 561 4.07 13.65 -14.51
C MET A 561 5.41 13.46 -15.26
N PHE A 562 5.39 12.92 -16.47
CA PHE A 562 6.58 12.69 -17.29
C PHE A 562 6.48 13.45 -18.61
N GLU A 563 7.59 14.02 -19.04
CA GLU A 563 7.73 14.65 -20.34
C GLU A 563 7.65 13.61 -21.46
N GLN A 564 7.09 13.98 -22.62
CA GLN A 564 6.94 13.08 -23.76
C GLN A 564 8.28 12.49 -24.20
N ALA A 565 9.36 13.25 -24.19
CA ALA A 565 10.70 12.78 -24.53
C ALA A 565 11.16 11.59 -23.64
N THR A 566 10.80 11.57 -22.37
CA THR A 566 11.07 10.45 -21.46
C THR A 566 10.26 9.22 -21.85
N VAL A 567 8.98 9.40 -22.17
CA VAL A 567 8.08 8.34 -22.63
C VAL A 567 8.64 7.71 -23.91
N ASP A 568 8.95 8.53 -24.92
CA ASP A 568 9.49 8.10 -26.22
C ASP A 568 10.82 7.33 -26.06
N ALA A 569 11.70 7.79 -25.18
CA ALA A 569 12.98 7.14 -24.90
C ALA A 569 12.82 5.75 -24.26
N LEU A 570 11.84 5.58 -23.37
CA LEU A 570 11.52 4.28 -22.76
C LEU A 570 10.86 3.33 -23.76
N GLU A 571 9.95 3.83 -24.60
CA GLU A 571 9.30 3.05 -25.65
C GLU A 571 10.30 2.60 -26.72
N ALA A 572 11.25 3.46 -27.10
CA ALA A 572 12.33 3.11 -28.04
C ALA A 572 13.22 1.96 -27.51
N ARG A 573 13.32 1.80 -26.19
CA ARG A 573 14.00 0.66 -25.53
C ARG A 573 13.12 -0.60 -25.43
N GLY A 574 11.84 -0.50 -25.83
CA GLY A 574 10.87 -1.59 -25.88
C GLY A 574 10.01 -1.72 -24.60
N HIS A 575 9.98 -0.71 -23.70
CA HIS A 575 9.06 -0.73 -22.58
C HIS A 575 7.61 -0.65 -23.07
N VAL A 576 6.76 -1.48 -22.47
CA VAL A 576 5.30 -1.34 -22.56
C VAL A 576 4.88 -0.47 -21.37
N LEU A 577 4.46 0.75 -21.66
CA LEU A 577 4.12 1.75 -20.65
C LEU A 577 2.62 1.78 -20.37
N ARG A 578 2.27 2.00 -19.12
CA ARG A 578 0.90 2.31 -18.68
C ARG A 578 0.94 3.57 -17.82
N HIS A 579 0.16 4.56 -18.21
CA HIS A 579 -0.02 5.80 -17.45
C HIS A 579 -1.22 5.64 -16.53
N ILE A 580 -0.98 5.62 -15.22
CA ILE A 580 -2.02 5.47 -14.20
C ILE A 580 -1.85 6.55 -13.12
N ASP A 581 -2.93 6.83 -12.39
CA ASP A 581 -2.83 7.66 -11.20
C ASP A 581 -2.07 6.86 -10.14
N MET A 582 -0.82 7.16 -9.85
CA MET A 582 0.00 6.44 -8.88
C MET A 582 -0.04 7.16 -7.54
N THR A 583 -1.12 6.90 -6.78
CA THR A 583 -1.33 7.52 -5.48
C THR A 583 -0.46 6.85 -4.42
N SER A 584 0.68 7.43 -4.14
CA SER A 584 1.45 7.15 -2.93
C SER A 584 0.83 7.86 -1.72
N GLY A 585 1.38 7.64 -0.55
CA GLY A 585 1.03 8.35 0.69
C GLY A 585 2.29 8.39 1.55
N LEU A 586 3.38 8.77 0.90
CA LEU A 586 4.70 8.83 1.48
C LEU A 586 4.72 9.76 2.69
N GLN A 587 5.34 9.29 3.77
CA GLN A 587 5.67 10.09 4.94
C GLN A 587 7.15 9.89 5.21
N ALA A 588 7.90 10.98 5.40
CA ALA A 588 9.32 10.91 5.68
C ALA A 588 9.72 11.95 6.71
N VAL A 589 10.53 11.52 7.69
CA VAL A 589 11.12 12.38 8.73
C VAL A 589 12.62 12.12 8.75
N GLU A 590 13.42 13.14 8.51
CA GLU A 590 14.87 13.10 8.42
C GLU A 590 15.50 13.75 9.65
N GLN A 591 16.48 13.09 10.25
CA GLN A 591 17.33 13.61 11.31
C GLN A 591 18.56 14.29 10.70
N LEU A 592 18.70 15.58 10.91
CA LEU A 592 19.85 16.34 10.44
C LEU A 592 20.99 16.31 11.48
N GLN A 593 22.22 16.44 10.98
CA GLN A 593 23.36 16.59 11.87
C GLN A 593 23.26 17.90 12.66
N PRO A 594 23.62 17.91 13.96
CA PRO A 594 23.50 19.10 14.79
C PRO A 594 24.40 20.23 14.28
N ASN A 595 23.79 21.35 13.89
CA ASN A 595 24.48 22.63 13.68
C ASN A 595 23.84 23.66 14.61
N ALA A 596 24.64 24.48 15.28
CA ALA A 596 24.13 25.46 16.23
C ALA A 596 23.11 26.40 15.58
N GLY A 597 21.86 26.41 16.11
CA GLY A 597 20.76 27.25 15.66
C GLY A 597 20.05 26.80 14.36
N ALA A 598 20.50 25.73 13.71
CA ALA A 598 19.81 25.16 12.55
C ALA A 598 18.73 24.14 12.96
N PRO A 599 17.69 23.94 12.15
CA PRO A 599 16.74 22.84 12.36
C PRO A 599 17.46 21.49 12.46
N ARG A 600 16.93 20.62 13.33
CA ARG A 600 17.48 19.25 13.50
C ARG A 600 16.69 18.21 12.73
N ILE A 601 15.48 18.53 12.34
CA ILE A 601 14.56 17.62 11.66
C ILE A 601 13.99 18.31 10.43
N ARG A 602 13.95 17.60 9.30
CA ARG A 602 13.13 17.94 8.14
C ARG A 602 12.11 16.86 7.90
N ALA A 603 10.94 17.23 7.42
CA ALA A 603 9.89 16.25 7.17
C ALA A 603 9.04 16.62 5.95
N GLY A 604 8.42 15.59 5.37
CA GLY A 604 7.53 15.73 4.23
C GLY A 604 6.35 14.76 4.30
N ALA A 605 5.24 15.19 3.72
CA ALA A 605 4.02 14.41 3.53
C ALA A 605 3.60 14.41 2.06
N ASP A 606 2.94 13.35 1.63
CA ASP A 606 2.58 13.15 0.22
C ASP A 606 1.49 14.13 -0.25
N PRO A 607 1.76 14.94 -1.29
CA PRO A 607 0.78 15.86 -1.83
C PRO A 607 -0.42 15.19 -2.54
N ARG A 608 -0.37 13.87 -2.75
CA ARG A 608 -1.43 13.09 -3.41
C ARG A 608 -2.53 12.65 -2.45
N ARG A 609 -2.32 12.86 -1.13
CA ARG A 609 -3.26 12.54 -0.05
C ARG A 609 -3.43 13.70 0.93
N GLU A 610 -4.24 13.47 1.97
CA GLU A 610 -4.53 14.44 3.04
C GLU A 610 -3.44 14.47 4.13
N GLY A 611 -2.27 13.87 3.89
CA GLY A 611 -1.19 13.77 4.87
C GLY A 611 -0.68 15.13 5.35
N LEU A 612 -0.21 15.15 6.60
CA LEU A 612 0.34 16.34 7.23
C LEU A 612 1.55 15.99 8.09
N VAL A 613 2.45 16.96 8.23
CA VAL A 613 3.55 16.94 9.19
C VAL A 613 3.27 17.96 10.29
N MET A 614 3.55 17.60 11.54
CA MET A 614 3.59 18.51 12.68
C MET A 614 4.84 18.24 13.51
N GLY A 615 5.43 19.27 14.06
CA GLY A 615 6.64 19.17 14.88
C GLY A 615 6.86 20.43 15.71
N ASP A 616 7.96 20.46 16.49
CA ASP A 616 8.34 21.56 17.37
C ASP A 616 9.78 22.03 17.09
#